data_4d3256befbe65b74e8a3f7fffb88fce8
#
_entry.id   4d3256befbe65b74e8a3f7fffb88fce8
#
_cell.length_a   1.000
_cell.length_b   1.000
_cell.length_c   1.000
_cell.angle_alpha   90.00
_cell.angle_beta   90.00
_cell.angle_gamma   90.00
#
_symmetry.space_group_name_H-M   'P 1'
#
loop_
_entity.id
_entity.type
_entity.pdbx_description
1 polymer ?
#
loop_
_entity_poly.entity_id
_entity_poly.type
_entity_poly.pdbx_seq_one_letter_code
_entity_poly.pdbx_strand_id
1 'polypeptide(L)'
;MRVAAVQLAPVFLDRAGTIDVVLDALRRAAADGAELVAFPETFVPGYPAWADFSHASFFDHPDQKATWARYLDESVDVGRGDLDPVVAAAAELGVFVYLGVVERSSSRGSVYCSLVAIHPDDGIVSVHRKLKPTYGERLMWADGDGAGLLAHDCPTADGDVRVSGLNCW
;
A
#
# COMPACT_ATOMS: atom_id res chain seq x y z
N MET A 1 -9.04 -15.70 15.14
CA MET A 1 -8.20 -14.68 14.44
C MET A 1 -8.46 -13.29 15.01
N ARG A 2 -7.41 -12.54 15.35
CA ARG A 2 -7.50 -11.13 15.76
C ARG A 2 -6.95 -10.22 14.65
N VAL A 3 -7.71 -9.21 14.26
CA VAL A 3 -7.38 -8.28 13.18
C VAL A 3 -7.18 -6.88 13.72
N ALA A 4 -6.15 -6.19 13.28
CA ALA A 4 -5.94 -4.77 13.52
C ALA A 4 -6.19 -3.97 12.23
N ALA A 5 -7.11 -3.01 12.28
CA ALA A 5 -7.28 -1.99 11.25
C ALA A 5 -6.53 -0.73 11.68
N VAL A 6 -5.53 -0.34 10.90
CA VAL A 6 -4.70 0.83 11.19
C VAL A 6 -5.39 2.10 10.71
N GLN A 7 -5.58 3.05 11.62
CA GLN A 7 -6.09 4.39 11.32
C GLN A 7 -5.07 5.42 11.78
N LEU A 8 -4.07 5.67 10.95
CA LEU A 8 -2.99 6.64 11.19
C LEU A 8 -2.83 7.53 9.95
N ALA A 9 -2.16 8.67 10.13
CA ALA A 9 -1.72 9.49 9.02
C ALA A 9 -0.36 9.00 8.51
N PRO A 10 -0.16 8.91 7.17
CA PRO A 10 1.17 8.70 6.61
C PRO A 10 2.03 9.98 6.77
N VAL A 11 3.34 9.84 6.59
CA VAL A 11 4.20 11.00 6.32
C VAL A 11 4.06 11.32 4.84
N PHE A 12 3.25 12.31 4.55
CA PHE A 12 2.79 12.61 3.18
C PHE A 12 3.94 12.91 2.22
N LEU A 13 3.97 12.20 1.09
CA LEU A 13 5.03 12.27 0.07
C LEU A 13 6.44 11.99 0.65
N ASP A 14 6.51 11.06 1.60
CA ASP A 14 7.74 10.53 2.16
C ASP A 14 7.55 9.03 2.39
N ARG A 15 8.07 8.22 1.46
CA ARG A 15 7.99 6.76 1.52
C ARG A 15 8.72 6.21 2.75
N ALA A 16 9.93 6.68 2.99
CA ALA A 16 10.74 6.17 4.09
C ALA A 16 10.11 6.48 5.45
N GLY A 17 9.71 7.73 5.66
CA GLY A 17 9.02 8.14 6.89
C GLY A 17 7.68 7.41 7.09
N THR A 18 6.94 7.12 5.99
CA THR A 18 5.70 6.35 6.10
C THR A 18 5.97 4.88 6.42
N ILE A 19 7.04 4.29 5.88
CA ILE A 19 7.46 2.92 6.24
C ILE A 19 7.79 2.84 7.73
N ASP A 20 8.47 3.84 8.31
CA ASP A 20 8.71 3.88 9.75
C ASP A 20 7.41 3.87 10.56
N VAL A 21 6.38 4.61 10.12
CA VAL A 21 5.03 4.57 10.72
C VAL A 21 4.41 3.18 10.59
N VAL A 22 4.56 2.51 9.44
CA VAL A 22 4.08 1.13 9.24
C VAL A 22 4.75 0.18 10.22
N LEU A 23 6.07 0.24 10.35
CA LEU A 23 6.85 -0.63 11.25
C LEU A 23 6.44 -0.44 12.72
N ASP A 24 6.23 0.80 13.15
CA ASP A 24 5.76 1.08 14.53
C ASP A 24 4.34 0.54 14.76
N ALA A 25 3.44 0.74 13.79
CA ALA A 25 2.07 0.23 13.86
C ALA A 25 2.03 -1.30 13.91
N LEU A 26 2.88 -2.00 13.13
CA LEU A 26 2.99 -3.46 13.14
C LEU A 26 3.44 -3.98 14.51
N ARG A 27 4.49 -3.37 15.10
CA ARG A 27 4.97 -3.77 16.44
C ARG A 27 3.89 -3.62 17.51
N ARG A 28 3.14 -2.50 17.48
CA ARG A 28 2.04 -2.25 18.42
C ARG A 28 0.90 -3.24 18.23
N ALA A 29 0.46 -3.46 16.97
CA ALA A 29 -0.60 -4.41 16.68
C ALA A 29 -0.24 -5.85 17.08
N ALA A 30 1.00 -6.29 16.81
CA ALA A 30 1.51 -7.58 17.20
C ALA A 30 1.57 -7.74 18.73
N ALA A 31 2.02 -6.70 19.45
CA ALA A 31 2.02 -6.70 20.91
C ALA A 31 0.62 -6.83 21.53
N ASP A 32 -0.41 -6.33 20.82
CA ASP A 32 -1.82 -6.49 21.17
C ASP A 32 -2.40 -7.85 20.69
N GLY A 33 -1.57 -8.69 20.09
CA GLY A 33 -1.91 -10.04 19.62
C GLY A 33 -2.66 -10.08 18.29
N ALA A 34 -2.50 -9.08 17.43
CA ALA A 34 -3.03 -9.13 16.07
C ALA A 34 -2.29 -10.18 15.23
N GLU A 35 -3.02 -10.97 14.47
CA GLU A 35 -2.52 -11.98 13.54
C GLU A 35 -2.56 -11.47 12.09
N LEU A 36 -3.46 -10.50 11.82
CA LEU A 36 -3.56 -9.76 10.57
C LEU A 36 -3.62 -8.26 10.84
N VAL A 37 -2.83 -7.48 10.10
CA VAL A 37 -2.80 -6.03 10.19
C VAL A 37 -3.11 -5.42 8.81
N ALA A 38 -4.13 -4.56 8.73
CA ALA A 38 -4.55 -3.91 7.50
C ALA A 38 -4.34 -2.40 7.57
N PHE A 39 -3.68 -1.86 6.54
CA PHE A 39 -3.46 -0.43 6.33
C PHE A 39 -4.39 0.12 5.25
N PRO A 40 -4.72 1.42 5.28
CA PRO A 40 -5.58 2.06 4.30
C PRO A 40 -5.03 2.01 2.87
N GLU A 41 -5.93 2.26 1.92
CA GLU A 41 -5.60 2.49 0.51
C GLU A 41 -4.51 3.56 0.38
N THR A 42 -3.49 3.30 -0.45
CA THR A 42 -2.39 4.24 -0.75
C THR A 42 -1.70 4.84 0.48
N PHE A 43 -1.64 4.08 1.57
CA PHE A 43 -0.98 4.56 2.79
C PHE A 43 0.46 5.00 2.51
N VAL A 44 1.18 4.30 1.64
CA VAL A 44 2.53 4.66 1.20
C VAL A 44 2.47 5.16 -0.26
N PRO A 45 2.87 6.39 -0.55
CA PRO A 45 3.33 7.52 0.28
C PRO A 45 2.20 8.50 0.65
N GLY A 46 0.96 8.09 0.60
CA GLY A 46 -0.23 8.88 0.87
C GLY A 46 -1.15 9.02 -0.34
N TYR A 47 -2.43 9.28 -0.07
CA TYR A 47 -3.44 9.53 -1.08
C TYR A 47 -3.15 10.87 -1.80
N PRO A 48 -3.30 10.97 -3.14
CA PRO A 48 -2.94 12.18 -3.89
C PRO A 48 -3.96 13.31 -3.72
N ALA A 49 -4.23 13.70 -2.47
CA ALA A 49 -5.25 14.69 -2.13
C ALA A 49 -5.03 16.06 -2.81
N TRP A 50 -3.79 16.38 -3.19
CA TRP A 50 -3.54 17.60 -3.95
C TRP A 50 -4.29 17.67 -5.29
N ALA A 51 -4.63 16.51 -5.87
CA ALA A 51 -5.37 16.44 -7.11
C ALA A 51 -6.78 17.03 -6.97
N ASP A 52 -7.39 16.89 -5.79
CA ASP A 52 -8.74 17.39 -5.51
C ASP A 52 -8.73 18.82 -4.94
N PHE A 53 -7.67 19.18 -4.17
CA PHE A 53 -7.58 20.47 -3.47
C PHE A 53 -6.72 21.51 -4.16
N SER A 54 -6.05 21.16 -5.25
CA SER A 54 -5.26 22.09 -6.05
C SER A 54 -5.70 22.03 -7.51
N HIS A 55 -5.09 22.86 -8.34
CA HIS A 55 -5.39 22.87 -9.78
C HIS A 55 -4.71 21.73 -10.55
N ALA A 56 -4.81 20.47 -10.06
CA ALA A 56 -4.14 19.31 -10.63
C ALA A 56 -4.53 19.02 -12.08
N SER A 57 -5.70 19.50 -12.51
CA SER A 57 -6.19 19.38 -13.89
C SER A 57 -5.71 20.51 -14.81
N PHE A 58 -4.94 21.47 -14.31
CA PHE A 58 -4.41 22.53 -15.14
C PHE A 58 -3.30 22.00 -16.04
N PHE A 59 -3.56 22.13 -17.33
CA PHE A 59 -2.61 21.70 -18.35
C PHE A 59 -1.27 22.44 -18.19
N ASP A 60 -0.19 21.67 -18.21
CA ASP A 60 1.19 22.15 -18.25
C ASP A 60 1.64 23.05 -17.07
N HIS A 61 0.97 22.98 -15.91
CA HIS A 61 1.31 23.80 -14.74
C HIS A 61 2.60 23.28 -14.06
N PRO A 62 3.61 24.12 -13.81
CA PRO A 62 4.92 23.69 -13.29
C PRO A 62 4.84 23.06 -11.90
N ASP A 63 4.04 23.61 -10.98
CA ASP A 63 3.91 23.08 -9.62
C ASP A 63 3.24 21.70 -9.61
N GLN A 64 2.30 21.48 -10.51
CA GLN A 64 1.67 20.15 -10.68
C GLN A 64 2.67 19.12 -11.18
N LYS A 65 3.52 19.49 -12.12
CA LYS A 65 4.59 18.62 -12.62
C LYS A 65 5.59 18.28 -11.51
N ALA A 66 5.98 19.25 -10.71
CA ALA A 66 6.91 19.05 -9.60
C ALA A 66 6.32 18.11 -8.53
N THR A 67 5.05 18.33 -8.15
CA THR A 67 4.35 17.47 -7.18
C THR A 67 4.17 16.07 -7.74
N TRP A 68 3.80 15.93 -9.01
CA TRP A 68 3.69 14.64 -9.68
C TRP A 68 5.02 13.90 -9.75
N ALA A 69 6.11 14.59 -10.08
CA ALA A 69 7.44 13.99 -10.11
C ALA A 69 7.82 13.43 -8.74
N ARG A 70 7.60 14.20 -7.66
CA ARG A 70 7.82 13.74 -6.29
C ARG A 70 6.94 12.54 -5.94
N TYR A 71 5.66 12.57 -6.31
CA TYR A 71 4.75 11.45 -6.07
C TYR A 71 5.25 10.15 -6.72
N LEU A 72 5.73 10.25 -7.98
CA LEU A 72 6.34 9.12 -8.68
C LEU A 72 7.61 8.61 -7.99
N ASP A 73 8.45 9.51 -7.50
CA ASP A 73 9.71 9.13 -6.84
C ASP A 73 9.47 8.48 -5.47
N GLU A 74 8.44 8.92 -4.76
CA GLU A 74 8.03 8.36 -3.48
C GLU A 74 7.11 7.13 -3.61
N SER A 75 6.64 6.81 -4.82
CA SER A 75 5.86 5.60 -5.06
C SER A 75 6.70 4.34 -4.86
N VAL A 76 6.05 3.27 -4.42
CA VAL A 76 6.68 1.99 -4.07
C VAL A 76 7.05 1.20 -5.33
N ASP A 77 8.30 0.85 -5.45
CA ASP A 77 8.78 -0.13 -6.42
C ASP A 77 9.05 -1.46 -5.70
N VAL A 78 8.11 -2.39 -5.84
CA VAL A 78 8.19 -3.71 -5.20
C VAL A 78 9.42 -4.48 -5.69
N GLY A 79 9.74 -4.38 -6.98
CA GLY A 79 10.90 -5.07 -7.56
C GLY A 79 12.25 -4.53 -7.09
N ARG A 80 12.30 -3.29 -6.64
CA ARG A 80 13.50 -2.65 -6.06
C ARG A 80 13.69 -3.00 -4.58
N GLY A 81 12.69 -3.60 -3.92
CA GLY A 81 12.75 -3.95 -2.52
C GLY A 81 12.35 -2.82 -1.56
N ASP A 82 11.56 -1.85 -2.02
CA ASP A 82 11.13 -0.73 -1.15
C ASP A 82 10.30 -1.19 0.06
N LEU A 83 9.72 -2.39 0.02
CA LEU A 83 8.96 -2.99 1.11
C LEU A 83 9.74 -4.04 1.92
N ASP A 84 11.02 -4.27 1.63
CA ASP A 84 11.82 -5.27 2.37
C ASP A 84 11.80 -5.06 3.89
N PRO A 85 11.84 -3.82 4.43
CA PRO A 85 11.72 -3.61 5.87
C PRO A 85 10.37 -4.08 6.44
N VAL A 86 9.28 -3.93 5.68
CA VAL A 86 7.94 -4.36 6.10
C VAL A 86 7.83 -5.89 6.03
N VAL A 87 8.39 -6.51 4.99
CA VAL A 87 8.47 -7.97 4.86
C VAL A 87 9.25 -8.57 6.03
N ALA A 88 10.41 -8.00 6.37
CA ALA A 88 11.20 -8.44 7.50
C ALA A 88 10.45 -8.32 8.84
N ALA A 89 9.74 -7.20 9.05
CA ALA A 89 8.96 -7.00 10.26
C ALA A 89 7.76 -7.96 10.33
N ALA A 90 7.07 -8.22 9.23
CA ALA A 90 5.97 -9.20 9.17
C ALA A 90 6.46 -10.60 9.57
N ALA A 91 7.63 -11.01 9.06
CA ALA A 91 8.27 -12.29 9.41
C ALA A 91 8.68 -12.34 10.88
N GLU A 92 9.35 -11.31 11.40
CA GLU A 92 9.79 -11.25 12.80
C GLU A 92 8.62 -11.31 13.78
N LEU A 93 7.52 -10.62 13.45
CA LEU A 93 6.35 -10.50 14.31
C LEU A 93 5.32 -11.63 14.10
N GLY A 94 5.47 -12.45 13.06
CA GLY A 94 4.55 -13.53 12.72
C GLY A 94 3.15 -13.01 12.33
N VAL A 95 3.05 -11.85 11.67
CA VAL A 95 1.77 -11.22 11.30
C VAL A 95 1.57 -11.17 9.79
N PHE A 96 0.34 -11.44 9.34
CA PHE A 96 -0.06 -11.21 7.96
C PHE A 96 -0.38 -9.71 7.76
N VAL A 97 0.09 -9.11 6.66
CA VAL A 97 -0.09 -7.68 6.41
C VAL A 97 -0.80 -7.42 5.09
N TYR A 98 -1.85 -6.59 5.11
CA TYR A 98 -2.37 -5.91 3.94
C TYR A 98 -1.93 -4.45 3.99
N LEU A 99 -1.12 -4.01 3.01
CA LEU A 99 -0.61 -2.65 2.94
C LEU A 99 -1.04 -1.96 1.64
N GLY A 100 -1.81 -0.88 1.76
CA GLY A 100 -2.15 -0.02 0.63
C GLY A 100 -0.96 0.83 0.21
N VAL A 101 -0.62 0.78 -1.07
CA VAL A 101 0.53 1.52 -1.63
C VAL A 101 0.18 2.17 -2.96
N VAL A 102 0.92 3.19 -3.32
CA VAL A 102 1.03 3.63 -4.71
C VAL A 102 2.18 2.84 -5.33
N GLU A 103 1.85 1.88 -6.19
CA GLU A 103 2.82 1.03 -6.85
C GLU A 103 3.38 1.73 -8.09
N ARG A 104 4.71 1.83 -8.17
CA ARG A 104 5.41 2.22 -9.38
C ARG A 104 5.70 0.99 -10.22
N SER A 105 5.14 0.96 -11.44
CA SER A 105 5.42 -0.15 -12.34
C SER A 105 6.81 -0.01 -12.97
N SER A 106 7.30 -1.12 -13.55
CA SER A 106 8.52 -1.10 -14.38
C SER A 106 8.40 -0.19 -15.62
N SER A 107 7.17 0.13 -16.03
CA SER A 107 6.90 1.12 -17.08
C SER A 107 7.06 2.52 -16.52
N ARG A 108 7.88 3.34 -17.18
CA ARG A 108 8.10 4.72 -16.74
C ARG A 108 6.81 5.54 -16.78
N GLY A 109 6.49 6.21 -15.67
CA GLY A 109 5.39 7.15 -15.55
C GLY A 109 4.02 6.53 -15.24
N SER A 110 3.89 5.20 -15.16
CA SER A 110 2.66 4.55 -14.72
C SER A 110 2.74 4.17 -13.25
N VAL A 111 1.73 4.57 -12.48
CA VAL A 111 1.54 4.14 -11.10
C VAL A 111 0.14 3.58 -10.91
N TYR A 112 0.00 2.72 -9.93
CA TYR A 112 -1.24 2.03 -9.59
C TYR A 112 -1.56 2.22 -8.11
N CYS A 113 -2.83 2.30 -7.79
CA CYS A 113 -3.30 2.09 -6.43
C CYS A 113 -3.32 0.59 -6.16
N SER A 114 -2.45 0.12 -5.29
CA SER A 114 -2.24 -1.31 -5.07
C SER A 114 -2.39 -1.70 -3.61
N LEU A 115 -2.91 -2.91 -3.37
CA LEU A 115 -2.94 -3.58 -2.09
C LEU A 115 -1.92 -4.72 -2.13
N VAL A 116 -0.90 -4.61 -1.28
CA VAL A 116 0.15 -5.63 -1.14
C VAL A 116 -0.22 -6.56 0.00
N ALA A 117 -0.26 -7.86 -0.29
CA ALA A 117 -0.41 -8.90 0.73
C ALA A 117 0.97 -9.47 1.07
N ILE A 118 1.32 -9.45 2.35
CA ILE A 118 2.60 -9.94 2.88
C ILE A 118 2.31 -11.04 3.88
N HIS A 119 2.75 -12.25 3.57
CA HIS A 119 2.68 -13.40 4.45
C HIS A 119 3.95 -13.45 5.33
N PRO A 120 3.85 -13.81 6.61
CA PRO A 120 5.01 -13.81 7.50
C PRO A 120 6.13 -14.76 7.06
N ASP A 121 5.81 -15.91 6.46
CA ASP A 121 6.80 -16.91 6.04
C ASP A 121 7.21 -16.75 4.57
N ASP A 122 6.28 -16.33 3.69
CA ASP A 122 6.47 -16.31 2.23
C ASP A 122 6.79 -14.94 1.65
N GLY A 123 6.76 -13.88 2.48
CA GLY A 123 6.98 -12.50 2.03
C GLY A 123 5.80 -11.96 1.22
N ILE A 124 6.05 -11.20 0.15
CA ILE A 124 4.98 -10.63 -0.69
C ILE A 124 4.34 -11.75 -1.52
N VAL A 125 3.09 -12.08 -1.21
CA VAL A 125 2.32 -13.15 -1.87
C VAL A 125 1.38 -12.65 -2.95
N SER A 126 0.99 -11.39 -2.94
CA SER A 126 0.30 -10.74 -4.05
C SER A 126 0.40 -9.22 -4.03
N VAL A 127 0.22 -8.62 -5.22
CA VAL A 127 0.02 -7.19 -5.42
C VAL A 127 -1.27 -7.04 -6.23
N HIS A 128 -2.35 -6.62 -5.57
CA HIS A 128 -3.64 -6.38 -6.22
C HIS A 128 -3.77 -4.91 -6.58
N ARG A 129 -3.80 -4.61 -7.88
CA ARG A 129 -4.03 -3.27 -8.41
C ARG A 129 -5.53 -2.98 -8.45
N LYS A 130 -5.95 -1.84 -7.93
CA LYS A 130 -7.32 -1.34 -8.03
C LYS A 130 -7.79 -1.41 -9.47
N LEU A 131 -8.87 -2.16 -9.72
CA LEU A 131 -9.32 -2.44 -11.08
C LEU A 131 -9.68 -1.16 -11.84
N LYS A 132 -10.37 -0.25 -11.15
CA LYS A 132 -10.82 1.02 -11.73
C LYS A 132 -10.60 2.17 -10.75
N PRO A 133 -9.66 3.07 -11.02
CA PRO A 133 -9.58 4.33 -10.28
C PRO A 133 -10.89 5.11 -10.36
N THR A 134 -11.27 5.76 -9.26
CA THR A 134 -12.55 6.42 -9.12
C THR A 134 -12.38 7.92 -9.31
N TYR A 135 -13.26 8.53 -10.13
CA TYR A 135 -13.35 9.98 -10.33
C TYR A 135 -11.98 10.64 -10.60
N GLY A 136 -11.50 11.56 -9.75
CA GLY A 136 -10.22 12.29 -9.88
C GLY A 136 -8.97 11.41 -9.86
N GLU A 137 -9.06 10.22 -9.24
CA GLU A 137 -7.97 9.24 -9.21
C GLU A 137 -7.51 8.79 -10.62
N ARG A 138 -8.41 8.89 -11.61
CA ARG A 138 -8.11 8.55 -13.02
C ARG A 138 -7.05 9.46 -13.65
N LEU A 139 -6.81 10.62 -13.05
CA LEU A 139 -5.73 11.51 -13.45
C LEU A 139 -4.37 11.04 -12.94
N MET A 140 -4.38 10.20 -11.88
CA MET A 140 -3.19 9.80 -11.16
C MET A 140 -2.79 8.35 -11.43
N TRP A 141 -3.76 7.43 -11.46
CA TRP A 141 -3.51 5.99 -11.49
C TRP A 141 -4.04 5.33 -12.75
N ALA A 142 -3.29 4.34 -13.22
CA ALA A 142 -3.72 3.46 -14.31
C ALA A 142 -4.74 2.43 -13.80
N ASP A 143 -5.56 1.92 -14.73
CA ASP A 143 -6.46 0.79 -14.49
C ASP A 143 -5.65 -0.45 -14.11
N GLY A 144 -6.08 -1.15 -13.08
CA GLY A 144 -5.53 -2.43 -12.69
C GLY A 144 -6.04 -3.58 -13.55
N ASP A 145 -5.46 -4.74 -13.28
CA ASP A 145 -5.88 -6.03 -13.86
C ASP A 145 -6.43 -6.95 -12.76
N GLY A 146 -6.90 -8.13 -13.12
CA GLY A 146 -7.44 -9.10 -12.17
C GLY A 146 -6.39 -10.07 -11.58
N ALA A 147 -5.11 -9.93 -11.93
CA ALA A 147 -4.09 -10.92 -11.56
C ALA A 147 -3.86 -11.02 -10.04
N GLY A 148 -4.01 -9.90 -9.33
CA GLY A 148 -3.86 -9.86 -7.87
C GLY A 148 -5.11 -10.17 -7.06
N LEU A 149 -6.24 -10.54 -7.69
CA LEU A 149 -7.48 -10.93 -7.01
C LEU A 149 -7.35 -12.36 -6.46
N LEU A 150 -6.58 -12.51 -5.40
CA LEU A 150 -6.25 -13.80 -4.79
C LEU A 150 -6.77 -13.85 -3.35
N ALA A 151 -7.01 -15.09 -2.89
CA ALA A 151 -7.24 -15.36 -1.49
C ALA A 151 -6.02 -16.09 -0.92
N HIS A 152 -5.62 -15.72 0.28
CA HIS A 152 -4.42 -16.21 0.95
C HIS A 152 -4.78 -16.94 2.23
N ASP A 153 -3.94 -17.84 2.66
CA ASP A 153 -4.04 -18.46 3.97
C ASP A 153 -3.27 -17.59 4.97
N CYS A 154 -3.98 -17.06 5.95
CA CYS A 154 -3.42 -16.26 7.03
C CYS A 154 -3.20 -17.18 8.24
N PRO A 155 -1.95 -17.37 8.70
CA PRO A 155 -1.68 -18.19 9.86
C PRO A 155 -2.25 -17.55 11.12
N THR A 156 -2.92 -18.39 11.94
CA THR A 156 -3.46 -17.95 13.24
C THR A 156 -3.18 -19.00 14.31
N ALA A 157 -3.33 -18.62 15.58
CA ALA A 157 -3.14 -19.53 16.70
C ALA A 157 -4.06 -20.78 16.63
N ASP A 158 -5.22 -20.66 15.98
CA ASP A 158 -6.22 -21.73 15.86
C ASP A 158 -6.16 -22.46 14.51
N GLY A 159 -5.16 -22.20 13.69
CA GLY A 159 -5.00 -22.71 12.30
C GLY A 159 -5.24 -21.63 11.26
N ASP A 160 -4.99 -21.96 9.99
CA ASP A 160 -5.05 -20.99 8.90
C ASP A 160 -6.48 -20.53 8.60
N VAL A 161 -6.62 -19.22 8.35
CA VAL A 161 -7.89 -18.61 7.95
C VAL A 161 -7.74 -18.04 6.54
N ARG A 162 -8.70 -18.37 5.66
CA ARG A 162 -8.71 -17.84 4.30
C ARG A 162 -9.10 -16.36 4.29
N VAL A 163 -8.22 -15.51 3.79
CA VAL A 163 -8.41 -14.06 3.73
C VAL A 163 -8.24 -13.53 2.31
N SER A 164 -8.91 -12.43 2.00
CA SER A 164 -8.77 -11.72 0.73
C SER A 164 -8.93 -10.22 0.98
N GLY A 165 -8.21 -9.41 0.23
CA GLY A 165 -8.31 -7.97 0.26
C GLY A 165 -8.73 -7.39 -1.08
N LEU A 166 -9.64 -6.42 -1.05
CA LEU A 166 -10.03 -5.63 -2.21
C LEU A 166 -9.65 -4.18 -1.99
N ASN A 167 -9.29 -3.53 -3.08
CA ASN A 167 -8.84 -2.15 -3.12
C ASN A 167 -9.90 -1.31 -3.83
N CYS A 168 -10.61 -0.49 -3.07
CA CYS A 168 -11.63 0.43 -3.56
C CYS A 168 -11.97 1.47 -2.51
N TRP A 169 -12.68 2.46 -2.94
CA TRP A 169 -13.17 3.59 -2.15
C TRP A 169 -14.23 3.22 -1.11
#